data_c0b575233b03f5548b43bb7118242a0b
#
_entry.id   c0b575233b03f5548b43bb7118242a0b
#
_cell.length_a   1.000
_cell.length_b   1.000
_cell.length_c   1.000
_cell.angle_alpha   90.00
_cell.angle_beta   90.00
_cell.angle_gamma   90.00
#
_symmetry.space_group_name_H-M   'P 1'
#
loop_
_entity.id
_entity.type
_entity.pdbx_description
1 polymer ?
#
loop_
_entity_poly.entity_id
_entity_poly.type
_entity_poly.pdbx_seq_one_letter_code
_entity_poly.pdbx_strand_id
1 'polypeptide(L)'
;LVCALICLFFYHKKQWKLYLFTAVTGFMILFYIEQIYMPAHDIEEGRLAEGLSAPIQQTARYQRDHGAEVTEEERAILSELFDDYDQMGTAHYSPEISDAAKDQMISHPTKEQLKNYFKVWFAQFCKHPDTYFQAFFNQTYGYFYTDRKDRLGTPIIETTVGREQLSMEEFYMEIGFPPQLKSMREFLIGMIH
;
A
#
# COMPACT_ATOMS: atom_id res chain seq x y z
N LEU A 1 1.71 12.03 -7.79
CA LEU A 1 1.28 12.90 -8.90
C LEU A 1 0.69 14.22 -8.37
N VAL A 2 -0.34 14.20 -7.50
CA VAL A 2 -1.02 15.40 -6.97
C VAL A 2 -0.05 16.37 -6.30
N CYS A 3 0.82 15.89 -5.40
CA CYS A 3 1.83 16.73 -4.75
C CYS A 3 2.78 17.39 -5.74
N ALA A 4 3.22 16.65 -6.76
CA ALA A 4 4.09 17.19 -7.81
C ALA A 4 3.38 18.30 -8.62
N LEU A 5 2.10 18.12 -8.96
CA LEU A 5 1.31 19.13 -9.66
C LEU A 5 1.09 20.38 -8.80
N ILE A 6 0.87 20.22 -7.50
CA ILE A 6 0.77 21.33 -6.55
C ILE A 6 2.10 22.10 -6.48
N CYS A 7 3.23 21.42 -6.33
CA CYS A 7 4.55 22.06 -6.31
C CYS A 7 4.82 22.82 -7.61
N LEU A 8 4.53 22.22 -8.76
CA LEU A 8 4.69 22.85 -10.07
C LEU A 8 3.76 24.05 -10.25
N PHE A 9 2.54 24.01 -9.72
CA PHE A 9 1.60 25.12 -9.73
C PHE A 9 2.17 26.35 -8.99
N PHE A 10 2.76 26.15 -7.82
CA PHE A 10 3.38 27.25 -7.06
C PHE A 10 4.65 27.76 -7.72
N TYR A 11 5.42 26.89 -8.37
CA TYR A 11 6.68 27.27 -9.01
C TYR A 11 6.47 27.99 -10.36
N HIS A 12 5.50 27.58 -11.18
CA HIS A 12 5.22 28.15 -12.50
C HIS A 12 3.80 28.68 -12.65
N LYS A 13 3.44 29.70 -11.88
CA LYS A 13 2.09 30.32 -11.90
C LYS A 13 1.54 30.68 -13.28
N LYS A 14 2.42 31.02 -14.26
CA LYS A 14 2.01 31.32 -15.64
C LYS A 14 1.42 30.12 -16.40
N GLN A 15 1.74 28.90 -16.00
CA GLN A 15 1.33 27.68 -16.69
C GLN A 15 0.20 26.93 -15.98
N TRP A 16 -0.50 27.59 -15.05
CA TRP A 16 -1.54 26.95 -14.25
C TRP A 16 -2.63 26.26 -15.07
N LYS A 17 -2.96 26.80 -16.27
CA LYS A 17 -3.94 26.20 -17.18
C LYS A 17 -3.47 24.82 -17.69
N LEU A 18 -2.18 24.68 -17.97
CA LEU A 18 -1.59 23.40 -18.38
C LEU A 18 -1.65 22.39 -17.25
N TYR A 19 -1.31 22.78 -16.03
CA TYR A 19 -1.39 21.90 -14.88
C TYR A 19 -2.82 21.47 -14.54
N LEU A 20 -3.75 22.41 -14.63
CA LEU A 20 -5.17 22.12 -14.47
C LEU A 20 -5.66 21.15 -15.55
N PHE A 21 -5.31 21.39 -16.82
CA PHE A 21 -5.66 20.49 -17.92
C PHE A 21 -5.09 19.08 -17.69
N THR A 22 -3.83 18.96 -17.32
CA THR A 22 -3.21 17.68 -17.02
C THR A 22 -3.90 16.96 -15.85
N ALA A 23 -4.24 17.70 -14.79
CA ALA A 23 -4.95 17.14 -13.64
C ALA A 23 -6.36 16.65 -14.02
N VAL A 24 -7.11 17.45 -14.76
CA VAL A 24 -8.46 17.09 -15.24
C VAL A 24 -8.40 15.90 -16.18
N THR A 25 -7.46 15.89 -17.13
CA THR A 25 -7.28 14.75 -18.05
C THR A 25 -6.92 13.48 -17.28
N GLY A 26 -5.99 13.55 -16.35
CA GLY A 26 -5.63 12.40 -15.51
C GLY A 26 -6.82 11.89 -14.69
N PHE A 27 -7.61 12.79 -14.10
CA PHE A 27 -8.82 12.43 -13.39
C PHE A 27 -9.86 11.75 -14.30
N MET A 28 -10.08 12.31 -15.48
CA MET A 28 -11.02 11.73 -16.45
C MET A 28 -10.59 10.34 -16.93
N ILE A 29 -9.28 10.12 -17.14
CA ILE A 29 -8.76 8.79 -17.50
C ILE A 29 -8.98 7.79 -16.35
N LEU A 30 -8.65 8.15 -15.12
CA LEU A 30 -8.88 7.29 -13.97
C LEU A 30 -10.36 6.98 -13.80
N PHE A 31 -11.21 8.01 -13.87
CA PHE A 31 -12.67 7.84 -13.81
C PHE A 31 -13.20 6.90 -14.90
N TYR A 32 -12.71 7.05 -16.14
CA TYR A 32 -13.08 6.15 -17.23
C TYR A 32 -12.65 4.71 -16.94
N ILE A 33 -11.42 4.51 -16.46
CA ILE A 33 -10.91 3.18 -16.14
C ILE A 33 -11.76 2.53 -15.04
N GLU A 34 -11.98 3.22 -13.92
CA GLU A 34 -12.67 2.67 -12.75
C GLU A 34 -14.18 2.46 -12.98
N GLN A 35 -14.84 3.43 -13.63
CA GLN A 35 -16.31 3.42 -13.70
C GLN A 35 -16.85 2.78 -14.99
N ILE A 36 -16.04 2.66 -16.03
CA ILE A 36 -16.50 2.19 -17.35
C ILE A 36 -15.70 0.95 -17.80
N TYR A 37 -14.37 1.06 -17.82
CA TYR A 37 -13.53 0.01 -18.38
C TYR A 37 -13.50 -1.24 -17.50
N MET A 38 -13.22 -1.09 -16.19
CA MET A 38 -13.13 -2.22 -15.27
C MET A 38 -14.45 -3.00 -15.17
N PRO A 39 -15.62 -2.37 -14.96
CA PRO A 39 -16.89 -3.09 -14.95
C PRO A 39 -17.25 -3.76 -16.29
N ALA A 40 -16.88 -3.14 -17.42
CA ALA A 40 -17.16 -3.70 -18.74
C ALA A 40 -16.32 -4.95 -19.07
N HIS A 41 -15.23 -5.18 -18.35
CA HIS A 41 -14.31 -6.32 -18.54
C HIS A 41 -14.30 -7.27 -17.34
N ASP A 42 -15.28 -7.18 -16.45
CA ASP A 42 -15.38 -7.99 -15.22
C ASP A 42 -14.09 -7.97 -14.37
N ILE A 43 -13.41 -6.80 -14.35
CA ILE A 43 -12.23 -6.58 -13.51
C ILE A 43 -12.73 -6.14 -12.14
N GLU A 44 -12.49 -6.96 -11.14
CA GLU A 44 -12.83 -6.65 -9.75
C GLU A 44 -11.95 -5.53 -9.19
N GLU A 45 -12.54 -4.68 -8.37
CA GLU A 45 -11.77 -3.68 -7.61
C GLU A 45 -10.83 -4.39 -6.61
N GLY A 46 -9.61 -3.87 -6.49
CA GLY A 46 -8.67 -4.36 -5.48
C GLY A 46 -9.23 -4.20 -4.07
N ARG A 47 -8.81 -5.09 -3.16
CA ARG A 47 -9.24 -5.02 -1.75
C ARG A 47 -8.89 -3.64 -1.17
N LEU A 48 -9.83 -3.03 -0.47
CA LEU A 48 -9.62 -1.73 0.19
C LEU A 48 -8.45 -1.77 1.18
N ALA A 49 -8.20 -2.92 1.81
CA ALA A 49 -7.08 -3.17 2.71
C ALA A 49 -5.71 -2.83 2.07
N GLU A 50 -5.56 -2.99 0.74
CA GLU A 50 -4.32 -2.64 0.05
C GLU A 50 -4.05 -1.12 0.10
N GLY A 51 -5.08 -0.32 -0.13
CA GLY A 51 -5.00 1.13 -0.01
C GLY A 51 -4.83 1.64 1.43
N LEU A 52 -5.21 0.83 2.41
CA LEU A 52 -5.15 1.14 3.85
C LEU A 52 -3.97 0.45 4.55
N SER A 53 -3.01 -0.07 3.81
CA SER A 53 -1.85 -0.80 4.35
C SER A 53 -1.14 -0.06 5.50
N ALA A 54 -0.83 1.22 5.33
CA ALA A 54 -0.15 2.01 6.37
C ALA A 54 -1.03 2.24 7.62
N PRO A 55 -2.28 2.70 7.54
CA PRO A 55 -3.16 2.79 8.69
C PRO A 55 -3.37 1.47 9.44
N ILE A 56 -3.55 0.37 8.71
CA ILE A 56 -3.73 -0.97 9.29
C ILE A 56 -2.47 -1.39 10.06
N GLN A 57 -1.29 -1.19 9.46
CA GLN A 57 -0.01 -1.50 10.11
C GLN A 57 0.22 -0.67 11.38
N GLN A 58 -0.18 0.59 11.36
CA GLN A 58 -0.14 1.48 12.53
C GLN A 58 -1.08 1.00 13.63
N THR A 59 -2.29 0.57 13.28
CA THR A 59 -3.26 -0.01 14.23
C THR A 59 -2.72 -1.29 14.86
N ALA A 60 -2.14 -2.19 14.05
CA ALA A 60 -1.53 -3.42 14.54
C ALA A 60 -0.35 -3.13 15.49
N ARG A 61 0.49 -2.16 15.16
CA ARG A 61 1.59 -1.71 16.03
C ARG A 61 1.06 -1.14 17.33
N TYR A 62 0.02 -0.29 17.27
CA TYR A 62 -0.59 0.30 18.45
C TYR A 62 -1.15 -0.79 19.38
N GLN A 63 -1.88 -1.75 18.84
CA GLN A 63 -2.41 -2.87 19.60
C GLN A 63 -1.30 -3.68 20.29
N ARG A 64 -0.16 -3.89 19.62
CA ARG A 64 1.00 -4.58 20.20
C ARG A 64 1.63 -3.82 21.36
N ASP A 65 1.85 -2.52 21.20
CA ASP A 65 2.65 -1.71 22.13
C ASP A 65 1.77 -1.09 23.24
N HIS A 66 0.50 -0.81 22.94
CA HIS A 66 -0.44 -0.07 23.80
C HIS A 66 -1.82 -0.76 23.91
N GLY A 67 -1.92 -2.05 23.65
CA GLY A 67 -3.18 -2.78 23.69
C GLY A 67 -3.93 -2.69 25.02
N ALA A 68 -3.21 -2.53 26.13
CA ALA A 68 -3.80 -2.33 27.46
C ALA A 68 -4.49 -0.94 27.63
N GLU A 69 -4.16 0.03 26.78
CA GLU A 69 -4.73 1.39 26.81
C GLU A 69 -5.96 1.53 25.89
N VAL A 70 -6.25 0.51 25.09
CA VAL A 70 -7.40 0.48 24.19
C VAL A 70 -8.67 0.33 25.04
N THR A 71 -9.57 1.31 24.95
CA THR A 71 -10.85 1.25 25.65
C THR A 71 -11.78 0.20 25.06
N GLU A 72 -12.74 -0.29 25.83
CA GLU A 72 -13.75 -1.25 25.33
C GLU A 72 -14.55 -0.69 24.14
N GLU A 73 -14.78 0.62 24.12
CA GLU A 73 -15.48 1.29 23.02
C GLU A 73 -14.61 1.32 21.75
N GLU A 74 -13.32 1.65 21.86
CA GLU A 74 -12.36 1.58 20.76
C GLU A 74 -12.22 0.14 20.24
N ARG A 75 -12.13 -0.84 21.16
CA ARG A 75 -12.04 -2.27 20.84
C ARG A 75 -13.27 -2.75 20.06
N ALA A 76 -14.46 -2.39 20.49
CA ALA A 76 -15.70 -2.76 19.80
C ALA A 76 -15.71 -2.23 18.35
N ILE A 77 -15.33 -0.95 18.13
CA ILE A 77 -15.26 -0.35 16.80
C ILE A 77 -14.21 -1.07 15.92
N LEU A 78 -13.05 -1.40 16.48
CA LEU A 78 -11.98 -2.05 15.74
C LEU A 78 -12.33 -3.52 15.40
N SER A 79 -13.01 -4.22 16.32
CA SER A 79 -13.47 -5.60 16.08
C SER A 79 -14.62 -5.70 15.07
N GLU A 80 -15.33 -4.61 14.76
CA GLU A 80 -16.28 -4.58 13.63
C GLU A 80 -15.57 -4.56 12.27
N LEU A 81 -14.31 -4.15 12.23
CA LEU A 81 -13.55 -3.99 10.98
C LEU A 81 -12.50 -5.07 10.78
N PHE A 82 -11.99 -5.64 11.88
CA PHE A 82 -10.92 -6.64 11.86
C PHE A 82 -11.39 -7.93 12.56
N ASP A 83 -11.30 -9.06 11.85
CA ASP A 83 -11.79 -10.36 12.31
C ASP A 83 -11.07 -10.84 13.59
N ASP A 84 -9.80 -10.58 13.73
CA ASP A 84 -8.99 -10.95 14.90
C ASP A 84 -8.22 -9.76 15.47
N TYR A 85 -8.93 -8.69 15.84
CA TYR A 85 -8.31 -7.48 16.38
C TYR A 85 -7.47 -7.75 17.64
N ASP A 86 -7.90 -8.64 18.51
CA ASP A 86 -7.24 -8.91 19.79
C ASP A 86 -5.85 -9.51 19.61
N GLN A 87 -5.62 -10.25 18.55
CA GLN A 87 -4.33 -10.84 18.21
C GLN A 87 -3.55 -10.04 17.15
N MET A 88 -4.11 -8.94 16.69
CA MET A 88 -3.56 -8.17 15.57
C MET A 88 -2.10 -7.73 15.81
N GLY A 89 -1.78 -7.31 17.03
CA GLY A 89 -0.44 -6.88 17.40
C GLY A 89 0.53 -8.03 17.69
N THR A 90 0.03 -9.18 18.18
CA THR A 90 0.87 -10.31 18.61
C THR A 90 1.06 -11.36 17.53
N ALA A 91 -0.02 -11.69 16.80
CA ALA A 91 0.00 -12.75 15.79
C ALA A 91 0.15 -12.22 14.36
N HIS A 92 -0.39 -11.01 14.07
CA HIS A 92 -0.49 -10.50 12.70
C HIS A 92 0.41 -9.30 12.40
N TYR A 93 1.05 -8.69 13.40
CA TYR A 93 1.97 -7.59 13.17
C TYR A 93 3.37 -8.08 12.77
N SER A 94 3.86 -7.63 11.63
CA SER A 94 5.26 -7.72 11.23
C SER A 94 5.77 -6.33 10.86
N PRO A 95 6.93 -5.88 11.35
CA PRO A 95 7.42 -4.51 11.09
C PRO A 95 7.58 -4.17 9.61
N GLU A 96 7.94 -5.14 8.79
CA GLU A 96 8.30 -4.96 7.38
C GLU A 96 7.15 -5.27 6.42
N ILE A 97 6.19 -6.11 6.83
CA ILE A 97 5.17 -6.69 5.94
C ILE A 97 3.80 -6.52 6.59
N SER A 98 2.88 -5.88 5.91
CA SER A 98 1.52 -5.62 6.39
C SER A 98 0.48 -6.68 6.01
N ASP A 99 0.86 -7.71 5.24
CA ASP A 99 -0.10 -8.62 4.62
C ASP A 99 -0.93 -9.37 5.67
N ALA A 100 -0.29 -9.95 6.69
CA ALA A 100 -1.00 -10.65 7.76
C ALA A 100 -2.00 -9.74 8.52
N ALA A 101 -1.65 -8.47 8.73
CA ALA A 101 -2.54 -7.49 9.36
C ALA A 101 -3.67 -7.04 8.42
N LYS A 102 -3.38 -6.85 7.12
CA LYS A 102 -4.38 -6.52 6.10
C LYS A 102 -5.42 -7.62 5.91
N ASP A 103 -4.98 -8.87 6.03
CA ASP A 103 -5.86 -10.03 5.86
C ASP A 103 -6.92 -10.16 6.97
N GLN A 104 -6.72 -9.48 8.09
CA GLN A 104 -7.73 -9.40 9.15
C GLN A 104 -8.87 -8.42 8.82
N MET A 105 -8.68 -7.53 7.83
CA MET A 105 -9.73 -6.58 7.47
C MET A 105 -10.84 -7.26 6.68
N ILE A 106 -12.09 -7.03 7.09
CA ILE A 106 -13.28 -7.51 6.36
C ILE A 106 -13.27 -7.01 4.90
N SER A 107 -13.76 -7.84 3.98
CA SER A 107 -13.66 -7.57 2.54
C SER A 107 -14.47 -6.36 2.08
N HIS A 108 -15.61 -6.08 2.70
CA HIS A 108 -16.55 -5.04 2.29
C HIS A 108 -16.98 -4.16 3.46
N PRO A 109 -16.11 -3.31 4.01
CA PRO A 109 -16.46 -2.41 5.10
C PRO A 109 -17.43 -1.33 4.63
N THR A 110 -18.38 -0.99 5.47
CA THR A 110 -19.29 0.13 5.24
C THR A 110 -18.58 1.46 5.43
N LYS A 111 -19.11 2.52 4.81
CA LYS A 111 -18.59 3.89 4.99
C LYS A 111 -18.61 4.34 6.46
N GLU A 112 -19.59 3.83 7.24
CA GLU A 112 -19.70 4.18 8.65
C GLU A 112 -18.66 3.47 9.50
N GLN A 113 -18.39 2.17 9.26
CA GLN A 113 -17.30 1.46 9.89
C GLN A 113 -15.95 2.11 9.61
N LEU A 114 -15.67 2.48 8.36
CA LEU A 114 -14.45 3.20 8.00
C LEU A 114 -14.33 4.56 8.70
N LYS A 115 -15.42 5.32 8.76
CA LYS A 115 -15.45 6.61 9.46
C LYS A 115 -15.16 6.44 10.95
N ASN A 116 -15.75 5.44 11.60
CA ASN A 116 -15.53 5.16 13.01
C ASN A 116 -14.10 4.65 13.26
N TYR A 117 -13.60 3.78 12.39
CA TYR A 117 -12.20 3.35 12.39
C TYR A 117 -11.24 4.54 12.36
N PHE A 118 -11.38 5.46 11.40
CA PHE A 118 -10.48 6.60 11.30
C PHE A 118 -10.59 7.58 12.47
N LYS A 119 -11.73 7.67 13.15
CA LYS A 119 -11.84 8.43 14.41
C LYS A 119 -10.99 7.80 15.52
N VAL A 120 -11.10 6.48 15.70
CA VAL A 120 -10.29 5.74 16.67
C VAL A 120 -8.81 5.82 16.31
N TRP A 121 -8.47 5.54 15.05
CA TRP A 121 -7.11 5.63 14.53
C TRP A 121 -6.46 6.98 14.82
N PHE A 122 -7.19 8.09 14.57
CA PHE A 122 -6.68 9.44 14.83
C PHE A 122 -6.58 9.76 16.32
N ALA A 123 -7.52 9.29 17.13
CA ALA A 123 -7.46 9.45 18.59
C ALA A 123 -6.25 8.72 19.17
N GLN A 124 -5.96 7.50 18.73
CA GLN A 124 -4.79 6.72 19.13
C GLN A 124 -3.49 7.35 18.61
N PHE A 125 -3.48 7.87 17.38
CA PHE A 125 -2.35 8.67 16.88
C PHE A 125 -2.03 9.86 17.78
N CYS A 126 -3.05 10.60 18.24
CA CYS A 126 -2.83 11.74 19.14
C CYS A 126 -2.29 11.33 20.52
N LYS A 127 -2.57 10.10 20.99
CA LYS A 127 -2.01 9.57 22.25
C LYS A 127 -0.54 9.17 22.07
N HIS A 128 -0.19 8.43 21.00
CA HIS A 128 1.13 7.86 20.76
C HIS A 128 1.59 8.05 19.30
N PRO A 129 1.90 9.28 18.88
CA PRO A 129 2.32 9.57 17.52
C PRO A 129 3.62 8.88 17.10
N ASP A 130 4.54 8.67 18.06
CA ASP A 130 5.81 7.97 17.85
C ASP A 130 5.63 6.53 17.38
N THR A 131 4.65 5.79 17.94
CA THR A 131 4.28 4.43 17.54
C THR A 131 3.84 4.39 16.08
N TYR A 132 3.05 5.38 15.65
CA TYR A 132 2.57 5.49 14.28
C TYR A 132 3.68 5.81 13.29
N PHE A 133 4.57 6.73 13.64
CA PHE A 133 5.74 7.05 12.82
C PHE A 133 6.69 5.85 12.73
N GLN A 134 6.94 5.15 13.82
CA GLN A 134 7.78 3.96 13.82
C GLN A 134 7.17 2.84 12.93
N ALA A 135 5.85 2.60 13.01
CA ALA A 135 5.19 1.63 12.14
C ALA A 135 5.38 1.99 10.66
N PHE A 136 5.16 3.26 10.31
CA PHE A 136 5.35 3.76 8.95
C PHE A 136 6.79 3.63 8.47
N PHE A 137 7.76 4.04 9.28
CA PHE A 137 9.18 3.94 8.91
C PHE A 137 9.64 2.49 8.81
N ASN A 138 9.18 1.61 9.68
CA ASN A 138 9.51 0.19 9.59
C ASN A 138 8.98 -0.46 8.30
N GLN A 139 7.77 -0.10 7.89
CA GLN A 139 7.18 -0.60 6.64
C GLN A 139 7.86 -0.03 5.40
N THR A 140 8.35 1.21 5.47
CA THR A 140 8.89 1.92 4.30
C THR A 140 10.41 2.00 4.26
N TYR A 141 11.12 1.54 5.31
CA TYR A 141 12.57 1.71 5.41
C TYR A 141 13.33 1.10 4.20
N GLY A 142 12.81 0.03 3.62
CA GLY A 142 13.40 -0.59 2.43
C GLY A 142 13.53 0.32 1.21
N TYR A 143 12.70 1.38 1.14
CA TYR A 143 12.81 2.39 0.08
C TYR A 143 13.96 3.38 0.30
N PHE A 144 14.42 3.52 1.55
CA PHE A 144 15.46 4.48 1.94
C PHE A 144 16.81 3.81 2.19
N TYR A 145 16.84 2.49 2.37
CA TYR A 145 18.02 1.73 2.68
C TYR A 145 18.54 1.00 1.45
N THR A 146 19.60 1.53 0.86
CA THR A 146 20.16 1.04 -0.41
C THR A 146 21.18 -0.10 -0.24
N ASP A 147 21.70 -0.35 0.98
CA ASP A 147 22.74 -1.35 1.23
C ASP A 147 22.18 -2.68 1.74
N ARG A 148 21.15 -3.18 1.08
CA ARG A 148 20.55 -4.49 1.40
C ARG A 148 21.14 -5.61 0.55
N LYS A 149 22.37 -5.98 0.85
CA LYS A 149 23.00 -7.15 0.19
C LYS A 149 22.41 -8.50 0.62
N ASP A 150 21.73 -8.55 1.76
CA ASP A 150 21.38 -9.79 2.44
C ASP A 150 19.97 -10.31 2.17
N ARG A 151 19.04 -9.48 1.65
CA ARG A 151 17.65 -9.87 1.42
C ARG A 151 17.11 -9.62 0.02
N LEU A 152 17.78 -8.79 -0.78
CA LEU A 152 17.44 -8.54 -2.17
C LEU A 152 18.60 -8.97 -3.07
N GLY A 153 19.02 -10.19 -2.92
CA GLY A 153 19.76 -10.83 -3.98
C GLY A 153 18.84 -11.00 -5.20
N THR A 154 18.71 -10.02 -6.03
CA THR A 154 17.80 -9.81 -7.15
C THR A 154 16.48 -9.14 -6.73
N PRO A 155 16.03 -8.09 -7.44
CA PRO A 155 14.64 -7.68 -7.37
C PRO A 155 13.80 -8.85 -7.88
N ILE A 156 13.31 -9.65 -6.96
CA ILE A 156 12.35 -10.69 -7.25
C ILE A 156 11.06 -9.95 -7.57
N ILE A 157 10.76 -9.82 -8.85
CA ILE A 157 9.38 -9.72 -9.25
C ILE A 157 8.83 -11.11 -8.98
N GLU A 158 8.32 -11.34 -7.78
CA GLU A 158 7.54 -12.52 -7.45
C GLU A 158 6.26 -12.44 -8.26
N THR A 159 6.33 -12.94 -9.47
CA THR A 159 5.12 -13.26 -10.22
C THR A 159 4.75 -14.68 -9.80
N THR A 160 3.92 -14.78 -8.81
CA THR A 160 3.19 -16.02 -8.51
C THR A 160 2.11 -16.22 -9.57
N VAL A 161 2.51 -16.65 -10.74
CA VAL A 161 1.59 -17.33 -11.65
C VAL A 161 1.52 -18.77 -11.15
N GLY A 162 0.52 -19.04 -10.29
CA GLY A 162 0.25 -20.36 -9.73
C GLY A 162 1.44 -20.99 -9.01
N ARG A 163 1.59 -20.83 -7.73
CA ARG A 163 2.45 -21.53 -6.75
C ARG A 163 3.85 -22.08 -7.16
N GLU A 164 4.29 -21.89 -8.39
CA GLU A 164 5.61 -22.27 -8.89
C GLU A 164 6.42 -21.00 -9.13
N GLN A 165 7.61 -20.94 -8.52
CA GLN A 165 8.58 -19.89 -8.81
C GLN A 165 9.14 -20.15 -10.22
N LEU A 166 8.70 -19.36 -11.18
CA LEU A 166 9.28 -19.39 -12.52
C LEU A 166 10.65 -18.71 -12.50
N SER A 167 11.63 -19.31 -13.18
CA SER A 167 12.86 -18.59 -13.47
C SER A 167 12.55 -17.35 -14.32
N MET A 168 13.40 -16.32 -14.27
CA MET A 168 13.17 -15.11 -15.06
C MET A 168 13.09 -15.39 -16.57
N GLU A 169 13.75 -16.46 -17.06
CA GLU A 169 13.67 -16.87 -18.46
C GLU A 169 12.31 -17.50 -18.77
N GLU A 170 11.80 -18.35 -17.92
CA GLU A 170 10.45 -18.94 -18.03
C GLU A 170 9.38 -17.85 -17.95
N PHE A 171 9.52 -16.88 -17.02
CA PHE A 171 8.63 -15.74 -16.94
C PHE A 171 8.55 -14.94 -18.25
N TYR A 172 9.69 -14.59 -18.88
CA TYR A 172 9.70 -13.86 -20.15
C TYR A 172 9.11 -14.68 -21.30
N MET A 173 9.27 -15.98 -21.30
CA MET A 173 8.69 -16.86 -22.31
C MET A 173 7.19 -16.98 -22.16
N GLU A 174 6.70 -17.06 -20.92
CA GLU A 174 5.28 -17.28 -20.63
C GLU A 174 4.41 -16.03 -20.88
N ILE A 175 4.90 -14.83 -20.54
CA ILE A 175 4.20 -13.57 -20.78
C ILE A 175 4.46 -12.97 -22.16
N GLY A 176 5.27 -13.63 -23.00
CA GLY A 176 5.57 -13.14 -24.35
C GLY A 176 6.34 -11.81 -24.38
N PHE A 177 7.13 -11.52 -23.37
CA PHE A 177 7.92 -10.28 -23.32
C PHE A 177 8.99 -10.28 -24.42
N PRO A 178 9.11 -9.19 -25.22
CA PRO A 178 10.08 -9.14 -26.32
C PRO A 178 11.50 -9.33 -25.80
N PRO A 179 12.33 -10.19 -26.42
CA PRO A 179 13.72 -10.43 -25.99
C PRO A 179 14.60 -9.19 -25.89
N GLN A 180 14.24 -8.13 -26.66
CA GLN A 180 14.94 -6.83 -26.66
C GLN A 180 14.86 -6.10 -25.31
N LEU A 181 13.86 -6.36 -24.48
CA LEU A 181 13.72 -5.76 -23.16
C LEU A 181 14.55 -6.47 -22.08
N LYS A 182 15.05 -7.68 -22.35
CA LYS A 182 15.93 -8.41 -21.43
C LYS A 182 17.24 -7.64 -21.18
N SER A 183 17.90 -7.17 -22.23
CA SER A 183 19.15 -6.42 -22.12
C SER A 183 18.98 -5.05 -21.43
N MET A 184 17.84 -4.38 -21.64
CA MET A 184 17.54 -3.13 -20.94
C MET A 184 17.32 -3.35 -19.44
N ARG A 185 16.65 -4.43 -19.06
CA ARG A 185 16.48 -4.81 -17.66
C ARG A 185 17.82 -5.13 -16.99
N GLU A 186 18.66 -5.93 -17.63
CA GLU A 186 20.00 -6.29 -17.11
C GLU A 186 20.86 -5.05 -16.94
N PHE A 187 20.78 -4.09 -17.87
CA PHE A 187 21.43 -2.79 -17.77
C PHE A 187 20.91 -1.98 -16.57
N LEU A 188 19.59 -1.90 -16.37
CA LEU A 188 19.00 -1.18 -15.23
C LEU A 188 19.36 -1.83 -13.89
N ILE A 189 19.34 -3.15 -13.81
CA ILE A 189 19.78 -3.89 -12.61
C ILE A 189 21.27 -3.64 -12.34
N GLY A 190 22.10 -3.64 -13.35
CA GLY A 190 23.53 -3.36 -13.22
C GLY A 190 23.86 -1.92 -12.80
N MET A 191 22.94 -0.95 -12.97
CA MET A 191 23.11 0.42 -12.45
C MET A 191 22.70 0.57 -10.98
N ILE A 192 21.93 -0.37 -10.43
CA ILE A 192 21.45 -0.34 -9.04
C ILE A 192 22.40 -1.12 -8.11
N HIS A 193 23.30 -1.92 -8.68
CA HIS A 193 24.37 -2.65 -8.00
C HIS A 193 25.73 -1.97 -8.20
#